data_42b5f0a250f05a8231e26cb0f6a64f3e
#
_entry.id   42b5f0a250f05a8231e26cb0f6a64f3e
#
_cell.length_a   1.000
_cell.length_b   1.000
_cell.length_c   1.000
_cell.angle_alpha   90.00
_cell.angle_beta   90.00
_cell.angle_gamma   90.00
#
_symmetry.space_group_name_H-M   'P 1'
#
loop_
_entity.id
_entity.type
_entity.pdbx_description
1 polymer ?
#
loop_
_entity_poly.entity_id
_entity_poly.type
_entity_poly.pdbx_seq_one_letter_code
_entity_poly.pdbx_strand_id
1 'polypeptide(L)'
;RKESSAASDVYKRQGYYNMIFQYSENKFLNDCKKAGVSGIICVDLPWPENRNFAKKCRKKSISFVQLLSPTTTRDRMKKIIKDSHDMIYYISMLSTTGGKLKVSPKKILENYNNIKKINPKKNLVIGFGITDKTIFSLKAASGLVVGSYLCKNITNSLKMKHNVAKKLSKIVYNLKRKII
;
A
#
# COMPACT_ATOMS: atom_id res chain seq x y z
N ARG A 1 11.39 13.61 26.37
CA ARG A 1 11.38 13.12 24.97
C ARG A 1 10.02 12.52 24.71
N LYS A 2 9.14 13.22 23.98
CA LYS A 2 7.86 12.65 23.58
C LYS A 2 8.15 11.51 22.61
N GLU A 3 7.75 10.32 23.00
CA GLU A 3 7.80 9.14 22.15
C GLU A 3 7.01 9.42 20.87
N SER A 4 7.67 9.26 19.74
CA SER A 4 7.05 9.26 18.44
C SER A 4 5.97 8.16 18.46
N SER A 5 4.75 8.48 18.07
CA SER A 5 3.68 7.49 18.07
C SER A 5 4.10 6.27 17.25
N ALA A 6 3.95 5.07 17.79
CA ALA A 6 4.34 3.79 17.18
C ALA A 6 3.86 3.57 15.73
N ALA A 7 2.91 4.36 15.25
CA ALA A 7 2.40 4.34 13.88
C ALA A 7 3.40 4.84 12.82
N SER A 8 4.45 5.59 13.20
CA SER A 8 5.48 6.08 12.27
C SER A 8 6.57 5.06 11.96
N ASP A 9 6.64 3.96 12.71
CA ASP A 9 7.76 3.00 12.65
C ASP A 9 7.43 1.71 11.91
N VAL A 10 6.28 1.65 11.22
CA VAL A 10 5.88 0.49 10.41
C VAL A 10 6.42 0.64 8.99
N TYR A 11 7.50 -0.06 8.67
CA TYR A 11 8.13 -0.03 7.36
C TYR A 11 7.66 -1.19 6.49
N LYS A 12 7.04 -0.85 5.34
CA LYS A 12 6.74 -1.80 4.27
C LYS A 12 7.63 -1.51 3.06
N ARG A 13 8.24 -2.56 2.51
CA ARG A 13 9.08 -2.47 1.31
C ARG A 13 8.31 -3.01 0.12
N GLN A 14 8.42 -2.31 -1.01
CA GLN A 14 7.81 -2.71 -2.27
C GLN A 14 8.90 -2.96 -3.31
N GLY A 15 8.74 -4.02 -4.08
CA GLY A 15 9.68 -4.38 -5.15
C GLY A 15 9.15 -5.47 -6.06
N TYR A 16 10.05 -5.96 -6.92
CA TYR A 16 9.81 -7.05 -7.84
C TYR A 16 10.40 -8.35 -7.29
N TYR A 17 9.71 -9.46 -7.51
CA TYR A 17 10.10 -10.76 -6.98
C TYR A 17 11.41 -11.26 -7.56
N ASN A 18 11.70 -10.99 -8.82
CA ASN A 18 12.96 -11.39 -9.43
C ASN A 18 14.19 -10.89 -8.64
N MET A 19 14.16 -9.67 -8.14
CA MET A 19 15.24 -9.13 -7.31
C MET A 19 15.38 -9.89 -5.98
N ILE A 20 14.26 -10.28 -5.38
CA ILE A 20 14.23 -11.07 -4.14
C ILE A 20 14.76 -12.47 -4.39
N PHE A 21 14.36 -13.08 -5.50
CA PHE A 21 14.79 -14.41 -5.91
C PHE A 21 16.30 -14.47 -6.16
N GLN A 22 16.85 -13.53 -6.92
CA GLN A 22 18.30 -13.41 -7.19
C GLN A 22 19.11 -13.17 -5.90
N TYR A 23 18.59 -12.41 -4.96
CA TYR A 23 19.25 -12.15 -3.67
C TYR A 23 19.18 -13.36 -2.72
N SER A 24 18.40 -14.39 -3.03
CA SER A 24 17.92 -15.47 -2.16
C SER A 24 16.83 -15.03 -1.18
N GLU A 25 15.65 -15.63 -1.27
CA GLU A 25 14.50 -15.32 -0.40
C GLU A 25 14.84 -15.36 1.09
N ASN A 26 15.60 -16.38 1.52
CA ASN A 26 15.93 -16.55 2.93
C ASN A 26 16.88 -15.45 3.43
N LYS A 27 17.89 -15.10 2.63
CA LYS A 27 18.83 -14.02 2.94
C LYS A 27 18.09 -12.69 2.98
N PHE A 28 17.26 -12.40 1.97
CA PHE A 28 16.44 -11.20 1.88
C PHE A 28 15.53 -11.04 3.12
N LEU A 29 14.81 -12.08 3.51
CA LEU A 29 13.92 -12.03 4.67
C LEU A 29 14.67 -11.87 5.99
N ASN A 30 15.86 -12.46 6.13
CA ASN A 30 16.71 -12.24 7.30
C ASN A 30 17.17 -10.80 7.40
N ASP A 31 17.62 -10.21 6.29
CA ASP A 31 18.09 -8.82 6.26
C ASP A 31 16.91 -7.84 6.41
N CYS A 32 15.73 -8.14 5.85
CA CYS A 32 14.50 -7.41 6.13
C CYS A 32 14.17 -7.38 7.63
N LYS A 33 14.27 -8.52 8.31
CA LYS A 33 14.01 -8.60 9.75
C LYS A 33 15.01 -7.78 10.55
N LYS A 34 16.31 -7.87 10.24
CA LYS A 34 17.37 -7.07 10.88
C LYS A 34 17.15 -5.57 10.67
N ALA A 35 16.68 -5.16 9.48
CA ALA A 35 16.38 -3.78 9.15
C ALA A 35 15.02 -3.27 9.66
N GLY A 36 14.28 -4.06 10.46
CA GLY A 36 12.98 -3.66 11.02
C GLY A 36 11.84 -3.57 10.00
N VAL A 37 11.95 -4.27 8.86
CA VAL A 37 10.89 -4.31 7.85
C VAL A 37 9.71 -5.13 8.36
N SER A 38 8.54 -4.50 8.45
CA SER A 38 7.30 -5.10 8.96
C SER A 38 6.45 -5.77 7.87
N GLY A 39 6.68 -5.42 6.60
CA GLY A 39 5.91 -6.01 5.50
C GLY A 39 6.54 -5.83 4.13
N ILE A 40 6.12 -6.69 3.20
CA ILE A 40 6.62 -6.73 1.82
C ILE A 40 5.43 -6.68 0.87
N ILE A 41 5.55 -5.84 -0.16
CA ILE A 41 4.64 -5.78 -1.32
C ILE A 41 5.44 -6.26 -2.54
N CYS A 42 4.97 -7.34 -3.16
CA CYS A 42 5.55 -7.88 -4.40
C CYS A 42 4.54 -7.72 -5.52
N VAL A 43 4.84 -6.85 -6.49
CA VAL A 43 3.83 -6.46 -7.49
C VAL A 43 3.66 -7.48 -8.61
N ASP A 44 4.67 -8.30 -8.85
CA ASP A 44 4.76 -9.29 -9.92
C ASP A 44 4.65 -10.74 -9.41
N LEU A 45 4.31 -10.94 -8.14
CA LEU A 45 4.08 -12.27 -7.55
C LEU A 45 2.63 -12.38 -7.04
N PRO A 46 1.66 -12.68 -7.94
CA PRO A 46 0.24 -12.74 -7.57
C PRO A 46 -0.10 -14.01 -6.78
N TRP A 47 -1.32 -14.05 -6.24
CA TRP A 47 -1.90 -15.27 -5.69
C TRP A 47 -2.38 -16.20 -6.84
N PRO A 48 -2.15 -17.51 -6.82
CA PRO A 48 -1.66 -18.34 -5.69
C PRO A 48 -0.13 -18.51 -5.65
N GLU A 49 0.62 -18.02 -6.64
CA GLU A 49 2.06 -18.23 -6.80
C GLU A 49 2.86 -17.72 -5.59
N ASN A 50 2.37 -16.64 -4.96
CA ASN A 50 3.00 -16.04 -3.78
C ASN A 50 2.88 -16.87 -2.49
N ARG A 51 2.07 -17.94 -2.44
CA ARG A 51 1.74 -18.67 -1.19
C ARG A 51 2.98 -19.17 -0.45
N ASN A 52 3.96 -19.69 -1.17
CA ASN A 52 5.19 -20.20 -0.55
C ASN A 52 6.03 -19.06 0.04
N PHE A 53 6.23 -17.99 -0.70
CA PHE A 53 6.96 -16.83 -0.22
C PHE A 53 6.23 -16.12 0.93
N ALA A 54 4.91 -15.97 0.85
CA ALA A 54 4.10 -15.43 1.93
C ALA A 54 4.20 -16.27 3.24
N LYS A 55 4.27 -17.61 3.13
CA LYS A 55 4.54 -18.48 4.30
C LYS A 55 5.93 -18.23 4.91
N LYS A 56 6.96 -18.03 4.06
CA LYS A 56 8.33 -17.69 4.55
C LYS A 56 8.34 -16.32 5.24
N CYS A 57 7.66 -15.32 4.68
CA CYS A 57 7.49 -14.00 5.31
C CYS A 57 6.87 -14.15 6.70
N ARG A 58 5.76 -14.90 6.82
CA ARG A 58 5.04 -15.10 8.08
C ARG A 58 5.91 -15.76 9.15
N LYS A 59 6.74 -16.77 8.80
CA LYS A 59 7.70 -17.39 9.70
C LYS A 59 8.73 -16.41 10.26
N LYS A 60 8.98 -15.30 9.59
CA LYS A 60 9.89 -14.22 10.02
C LYS A 60 9.14 -13.03 10.66
N SER A 61 7.84 -13.17 10.92
CA SER A 61 6.97 -12.08 11.41
C SER A 61 6.94 -10.88 10.47
N ILE A 62 7.07 -11.11 9.16
CA ILE A 62 6.95 -10.11 8.11
C ILE A 62 5.62 -10.31 7.41
N SER A 63 4.80 -9.26 7.29
CA SER A 63 3.52 -9.31 6.58
C SER A 63 3.75 -9.33 5.07
N PHE A 64 3.22 -10.34 4.36
CA PHE A 64 3.12 -10.27 2.90
C PHE A 64 1.80 -9.63 2.53
N VAL A 65 1.86 -8.47 1.89
CA VAL A 65 0.68 -7.67 1.53
C VAL A 65 0.09 -8.22 0.24
N GLN A 66 -1.14 -8.73 0.32
CA GLN A 66 -1.88 -9.20 -0.86
C GLN A 66 -2.45 -8.02 -1.65
N LEU A 67 -2.40 -8.14 -2.98
CA LEU A 67 -2.91 -7.15 -3.91
C LEU A 67 -4.27 -7.59 -4.47
N LEU A 68 -5.23 -6.66 -4.51
CA LEU A 68 -6.50 -6.82 -5.21
C LEU A 68 -6.65 -5.69 -6.23
N SER A 69 -7.26 -6.00 -7.36
CA SER A 69 -7.55 -5.04 -8.43
C SER A 69 -9.05 -5.05 -8.77
N PRO A 70 -9.55 -4.04 -9.50
CA PRO A 70 -10.94 -4.03 -9.98
C PRO A 70 -11.31 -5.22 -10.87
N THR A 71 -10.32 -5.88 -11.48
CA THR A 71 -10.51 -7.06 -12.34
C THR A 71 -10.46 -8.38 -11.57
N THR A 72 -10.16 -8.38 -10.27
CA THR A 72 -10.14 -9.61 -9.46
C THR A 72 -11.56 -10.12 -9.26
N THR A 73 -11.83 -11.35 -9.71
CA THR A 73 -13.15 -11.97 -9.55
C THR A 73 -13.49 -12.21 -8.08
N ARG A 74 -14.80 -12.26 -7.76
CA ARG A 74 -15.27 -12.40 -6.37
C ARG A 74 -14.72 -13.65 -5.69
N ASP A 75 -14.69 -14.79 -6.39
CA ASP A 75 -14.21 -16.04 -5.81
C ASP A 75 -12.69 -16.02 -5.58
N ARG A 76 -11.95 -15.40 -6.49
CA ARG A 76 -10.51 -15.14 -6.29
C ARG A 76 -10.27 -14.21 -5.11
N MET A 77 -11.07 -13.14 -4.96
CA MET A 77 -11.01 -12.24 -3.80
C MET A 77 -11.19 -12.99 -2.49
N LYS A 78 -12.21 -13.85 -2.38
CA LYS A 78 -12.45 -14.65 -1.16
C LYS A 78 -11.23 -15.50 -0.79
N LYS A 79 -10.62 -16.18 -1.78
CA LYS A 79 -9.42 -17.00 -1.58
C LYS A 79 -8.23 -16.16 -1.13
N ILE A 80 -7.95 -15.04 -1.81
CA ILE A 80 -6.86 -14.12 -1.46
C ILE A 80 -7.05 -13.57 -0.04
N ILE A 81 -8.28 -13.13 0.30
CA ILE A 81 -8.58 -12.56 1.63
C ILE A 81 -8.40 -13.62 2.73
N LYS A 82 -8.82 -14.86 2.48
CA LYS A 82 -8.63 -15.98 3.40
C LYS A 82 -7.14 -16.25 3.66
N ASP A 83 -6.32 -16.26 2.61
CA ASP A 83 -4.89 -16.54 2.69
C ASP A 83 -4.06 -15.32 3.16
N SER A 84 -4.64 -14.10 3.14
CA SER A 84 -3.93 -12.88 3.53
C SER A 84 -3.61 -12.86 5.02
N HIS A 85 -2.43 -12.32 5.36
CA HIS A 85 -2.01 -12.21 6.75
C HIS A 85 -2.67 -11.01 7.43
N ASP A 86 -2.17 -9.82 7.20
CA ASP A 86 -2.54 -8.61 7.94
C ASP A 86 -3.28 -7.61 7.04
N MET A 87 -2.62 -7.10 6.04
CA MET A 87 -3.10 -6.02 5.19
C MET A 87 -3.34 -6.48 3.75
N ILE A 88 -4.38 -5.93 3.15
CA ILE A 88 -4.68 -6.05 1.73
C ILE A 88 -4.58 -4.67 1.10
N TYR A 89 -3.94 -4.59 -0.04
CA TYR A 89 -3.81 -3.38 -0.83
C TYR A 89 -4.74 -3.45 -2.05
N TYR A 90 -5.75 -2.60 -2.08
CA TYR A 90 -6.65 -2.48 -3.24
C TYR A 90 -6.10 -1.44 -4.21
N ILE A 91 -5.73 -1.90 -5.40
CA ILE A 91 -5.29 -1.07 -6.51
C ILE A 91 -6.54 -0.50 -7.18
N SER A 92 -6.84 0.78 -6.96
CA SER A 92 -8.09 1.41 -7.42
C SER A 92 -8.15 1.74 -8.92
N MET A 93 -7.05 1.55 -9.65
CA MET A 93 -6.90 1.90 -11.07
C MET A 93 -6.32 0.75 -11.89
N LEU A 94 -6.68 0.73 -13.17
CA LEU A 94 -6.09 -0.13 -14.21
C LEU A 94 -5.09 0.65 -15.08
N SER A 95 -4.31 1.56 -14.51
CA SER A 95 -3.30 2.34 -15.24
C SER A 95 -1.95 2.29 -14.54
N THR A 96 -0.90 2.66 -15.27
CA THR A 96 0.45 2.80 -14.73
C THR A 96 0.52 3.86 -13.64
N THR A 97 1.52 3.74 -12.76
CA THR A 97 1.80 4.69 -11.68
C THR A 97 1.84 6.13 -12.21
N GLY A 98 1.08 7.03 -11.59
CA GLY A 98 0.99 8.44 -12.00
C GLY A 98 -0.08 8.75 -13.05
N GLY A 99 -0.81 7.74 -13.55
CA GLY A 99 -1.92 7.93 -14.47
C GLY A 99 -3.12 8.67 -13.84
N LYS A 100 -3.98 9.25 -14.67
CA LYS A 100 -5.23 9.88 -14.22
C LYS A 100 -6.23 8.81 -13.77
N LEU A 101 -6.99 9.10 -12.71
CA LEU A 101 -8.11 8.27 -12.27
C LEU A 101 -9.15 8.15 -13.41
N LYS A 102 -9.27 6.96 -13.99
CA LYS A 102 -10.32 6.63 -14.97
C LYS A 102 -11.63 6.17 -14.29
N VAL A 103 -11.59 5.92 -12.97
CA VAL A 103 -12.73 5.43 -12.19
C VAL A 103 -13.09 6.50 -11.16
N SER A 104 -14.38 6.77 -11.00
CA SER A 104 -14.85 7.77 -10.03
C SER A 104 -14.57 7.33 -8.59
N PRO A 105 -14.33 8.25 -7.65
CA PRO A 105 -14.14 7.93 -6.24
C PRO A 105 -15.33 7.13 -5.65
N LYS A 106 -16.56 7.41 -6.10
CA LYS A 106 -17.75 6.66 -5.70
C LYS A 106 -17.63 5.19 -6.07
N LYS A 107 -17.22 4.89 -7.31
CA LYS A 107 -17.03 3.50 -7.77
C LYS A 107 -15.90 2.79 -7.06
N ILE A 108 -14.83 3.51 -6.73
CA ILE A 108 -13.73 2.97 -5.91
C ILE A 108 -14.25 2.55 -4.53
N LEU A 109 -15.05 3.40 -3.86
CA LEU A 109 -15.63 3.09 -2.55
C LEU A 109 -16.66 1.95 -2.62
N GLU A 110 -17.46 1.87 -3.67
CA GLU A 110 -18.37 0.72 -3.88
C GLU A 110 -17.58 -0.60 -3.93
N ASN A 111 -16.52 -0.64 -4.74
CA ASN A 111 -15.66 -1.82 -4.84
C ASN A 111 -14.95 -2.12 -3.51
N TYR A 112 -14.43 -1.11 -2.83
CA TYR A 112 -13.84 -1.22 -1.51
C TYR A 112 -14.82 -1.85 -0.50
N ASN A 113 -16.06 -1.34 -0.45
CA ASN A 113 -17.10 -1.85 0.45
C ASN A 113 -17.47 -3.30 0.12
N ASN A 114 -17.51 -3.67 -1.16
CA ASN A 114 -17.77 -5.05 -1.57
C ASN A 114 -16.64 -6.00 -1.12
N ILE A 115 -15.39 -5.55 -1.15
CA ILE A 115 -14.25 -6.32 -0.62
C ILE A 115 -14.36 -6.42 0.91
N LYS A 116 -14.68 -5.33 1.60
CA LYS A 116 -14.85 -5.30 3.08
C LYS A 116 -15.97 -6.21 3.57
N LYS A 117 -17.05 -6.37 2.79
CA LYS A 117 -18.14 -7.31 3.11
C LYS A 117 -17.70 -8.78 3.18
N ILE A 118 -16.62 -9.15 2.47
CA ILE A 118 -16.08 -10.52 2.54
C ILE A 118 -15.41 -10.78 3.88
N ASN A 119 -14.67 -9.80 4.41
CA ASN A 119 -14.07 -9.87 5.74
C ASN A 119 -13.93 -8.45 6.33
N PRO A 120 -14.89 -7.99 7.16
CA PRO A 120 -14.88 -6.65 7.75
C PRO A 120 -13.67 -6.35 8.63
N LYS A 121 -13.08 -7.38 9.24
CA LYS A 121 -11.93 -7.24 10.16
C LYS A 121 -10.59 -7.03 9.46
N LYS A 122 -10.50 -7.30 8.13
CA LYS A 122 -9.24 -7.13 7.40
C LYS A 122 -8.88 -5.67 7.22
N ASN A 123 -7.60 -5.34 7.41
CA ASN A 123 -7.04 -4.07 7.02
C ASN A 123 -7.02 -3.97 5.50
N LEU A 124 -7.86 -3.13 4.95
CA LEU A 124 -7.93 -2.88 3.51
C LEU A 124 -7.57 -1.43 3.24
N VAL A 125 -6.48 -1.21 2.50
CA VAL A 125 -6.06 0.13 2.10
C VAL A 125 -6.28 0.34 0.61
N ILE A 126 -6.57 1.58 0.23
CA ILE A 126 -6.72 1.98 -1.17
C ILE A 126 -5.45 2.70 -1.61
N GLY A 127 -4.91 2.32 -2.75
CA GLY A 127 -3.81 3.05 -3.41
C GLY A 127 -4.09 3.36 -4.86
N PHE A 128 -3.19 4.16 -5.44
CA PHE A 128 -3.28 4.75 -6.78
C PHE A 128 -4.26 5.91 -6.90
N GLY A 129 -3.80 6.97 -7.56
CA GLY A 129 -4.61 8.15 -7.85
C GLY A 129 -5.02 9.00 -6.64
N ILE A 130 -4.43 8.76 -5.47
CA ILE A 130 -4.71 9.52 -4.26
C ILE A 130 -3.93 10.84 -4.32
N THR A 131 -4.68 11.95 -4.26
CA THR A 131 -4.17 13.31 -4.29
C THR A 131 -4.91 14.16 -3.27
N ASP A 132 -4.51 15.41 -3.11
CA ASP A 132 -5.24 16.40 -2.30
C ASP A 132 -6.68 16.66 -2.75
N LYS A 133 -6.99 16.40 -4.05
CA LYS A 133 -8.33 16.56 -4.63
C LYS A 133 -9.22 15.34 -4.42
N THR A 134 -8.63 14.13 -4.40
CA THR A 134 -9.40 12.88 -4.33
C THR A 134 -9.48 12.28 -2.93
N ILE A 135 -8.57 12.66 -2.04
CA ILE A 135 -8.42 12.03 -0.71
C ILE A 135 -9.68 12.16 0.15
N PHE A 136 -10.34 13.33 0.14
CA PHE A 136 -11.55 13.55 0.92
C PHE A 136 -12.70 12.63 0.51
N SER A 137 -12.86 12.39 -0.79
CA SER A 137 -13.90 11.49 -1.32
C SER A 137 -13.67 10.02 -0.96
N LEU A 138 -12.49 9.66 -0.48
CA LEU A 138 -12.12 8.29 -0.10
C LEU A 138 -11.90 8.13 1.41
N LYS A 139 -12.26 9.13 2.22
CA LYS A 139 -12.03 9.14 3.67
C LYS A 139 -12.69 7.98 4.44
N ALA A 140 -13.72 7.35 3.88
CA ALA A 140 -14.38 6.18 4.46
C ALA A 140 -13.54 4.89 4.41
N ALA A 141 -12.41 4.89 3.69
CA ALA A 141 -11.49 3.74 3.66
C ALA A 141 -10.67 3.65 4.95
N SER A 142 -10.31 2.43 5.38
CA SER A 142 -9.48 2.19 6.57
C SER A 142 -8.07 2.79 6.45
N GLY A 143 -7.59 3.02 5.22
CA GLY A 143 -6.31 3.65 4.95
C GLY A 143 -6.13 4.01 3.48
N LEU A 144 -5.34 5.03 3.23
CA LEU A 144 -5.06 5.56 1.89
C LEU A 144 -3.55 5.62 1.66
N VAL A 145 -3.08 5.14 0.51
CA VAL A 145 -1.66 5.14 0.15
C VAL A 145 -1.39 6.23 -0.88
N VAL A 146 -0.59 7.21 -0.49
CA VAL A 146 -0.24 8.38 -1.32
C VAL A 146 1.20 8.24 -1.79
N GLY A 147 1.40 7.98 -3.06
CA GLY A 147 2.73 7.81 -3.68
C GLY A 147 3.06 8.95 -4.64
N SER A 148 2.66 8.82 -5.90
CA SER A 148 3.02 9.72 -7.01
C SER A 148 2.77 11.20 -6.72
N TYR A 149 1.74 11.53 -5.94
CA TYR A 149 1.46 12.89 -5.53
C TYR A 149 2.59 13.49 -4.68
N LEU A 150 3.13 12.72 -3.72
CA LEU A 150 4.26 13.14 -2.91
C LEU A 150 5.54 13.24 -3.75
N CYS A 151 5.82 12.24 -4.61
CA CYS A 151 6.98 12.25 -5.51
C CYS A 151 6.97 13.48 -6.43
N LYS A 152 5.82 13.82 -7.02
CA LYS A 152 5.67 15.03 -7.84
C LYS A 152 5.97 16.31 -7.03
N ASN A 153 5.54 16.38 -5.79
CA ASN A 153 5.82 17.52 -4.93
C ASN A 153 7.29 17.61 -4.51
N ILE A 154 7.98 16.46 -4.34
CA ILE A 154 9.44 16.41 -4.14
C ILE A 154 10.14 17.04 -5.36
N THR A 155 9.85 16.53 -6.56
CA THR A 155 10.45 17.01 -7.81
C THR A 155 10.24 18.53 -7.98
N ASN A 156 9.01 19.01 -7.76
CA ASN A 156 8.71 20.44 -7.86
C ASN A 156 9.47 21.26 -6.82
N SER A 157 9.58 20.76 -5.59
CA SER A 157 10.30 21.46 -4.52
C SER A 157 11.80 21.57 -4.80
N LEU A 158 12.40 20.50 -5.36
CA LEU A 158 13.80 20.51 -5.80
C LEU A 158 14.04 21.53 -6.92
N LYS A 159 13.18 21.55 -7.95
CA LYS A 159 13.26 22.53 -9.05
C LYS A 159 13.17 23.98 -8.57
N MET A 160 12.33 24.24 -7.56
CA MET A 160 12.13 25.58 -6.98
C MET A 160 13.11 25.89 -5.85
N LYS A 161 14.09 25.04 -5.57
CA LYS A 161 15.06 25.18 -4.46
C LYS A 161 14.40 25.37 -3.10
N HIS A 162 13.19 24.83 -2.89
CA HIS A 162 12.49 24.86 -1.62
C HIS A 162 13.04 23.80 -0.65
N ASN A 163 12.87 24.00 0.67
CA ASN A 163 13.12 22.97 1.65
C ASN A 163 12.10 21.82 1.49
N VAL A 164 12.56 20.70 0.93
CA VAL A 164 11.72 19.54 0.58
C VAL A 164 11.04 18.95 1.82
N ALA A 165 11.78 18.76 2.91
CA ALA A 165 11.24 18.16 4.14
C ALA A 165 10.12 19.00 4.73
N LYS A 166 10.32 20.31 4.88
CA LYS A 166 9.30 21.26 5.40
C LYS A 166 8.07 21.29 4.51
N LYS A 167 8.25 21.29 3.18
CA LYS A 167 7.15 21.28 2.21
C LYS A 167 6.33 20.00 2.31
N LEU A 168 6.98 18.84 2.34
CA LEU A 168 6.30 17.55 2.44
C LEU A 168 5.58 17.37 3.76
N SER A 169 6.18 17.74 4.87
CA SER A 169 5.52 17.70 6.18
C SER A 169 4.22 18.49 6.18
N LYS A 170 4.20 19.70 5.59
CA LYS A 170 2.98 20.49 5.43
C LYS A 170 1.95 19.80 4.54
N ILE A 171 2.38 19.20 3.42
CA ILE A 171 1.47 18.46 2.53
C ILE A 171 0.86 17.27 3.24
N VAL A 172 1.66 16.44 3.90
CA VAL A 172 1.17 15.26 4.64
C VAL A 172 0.21 15.68 5.77
N TYR A 173 0.55 16.72 6.52
CA TYR A 173 -0.34 17.28 7.54
C TYR A 173 -1.69 17.70 6.96
N ASN A 174 -1.70 18.42 5.84
CA ASN A 174 -2.93 18.86 5.20
C ASN A 174 -3.76 17.68 4.65
N LEU A 175 -3.11 16.65 4.08
CA LEU A 175 -3.79 15.44 3.63
C LEU A 175 -4.45 14.71 4.82
N LYS A 176 -3.73 14.59 5.93
CA LYS A 176 -4.25 13.95 7.15
C LYS A 176 -5.48 14.66 7.68
N ARG A 177 -5.47 15.98 7.74
CA ARG A 177 -6.63 16.79 8.18
C ARG A 177 -7.89 16.62 7.33
N LYS A 178 -7.76 16.21 6.08
CA LYS A 178 -8.92 15.98 5.18
C LYS A 178 -9.64 14.66 5.43
N ILE A 179 -9.06 13.74 6.19
CA ILE A 179 -9.59 12.39 6.42
C ILE A 179 -9.88 12.06 7.88
N ILE A 180 -9.46 12.94 8.77
CA ILE A 180 -9.84 12.95 10.19
C ILE A 180 -11.01 13.92 10.37
#